data_c378c25c98ba3cbeafa447dba7c09a66
#
_entry.id   c378c25c98ba3cbeafa447dba7c09a66
#
_cell.length_a   1.000
_cell.length_b   1.000
_cell.length_c   1.000
_cell.angle_alpha   90.00
_cell.angle_beta   90.00
_cell.angle_gamma   90.00
#
_symmetry.space_group_name_H-M   'P 1'
#
loop_
_entity.id
_entity.type
_entity.pdbx_description
1 polymer ?
#
loop_
_entity_poly.entity_id
_entity_poly.type
_entity_poly.pdbx_seq_one_letter_code
_entity_poly.pdbx_strand_id
1 'polypeptide(L)'
;SGGSVIATQDNPSNNFSRMNALNTSNNSAVFSLGNSRIVTYSSLEAYNVSTFAMSKGKYYMEAKAVEHDAASGLGNFHIGIAERECKKEDQVLGKSDYSWGYNSEDGTYFNSSNYTSFGNTYTTGDIIGLALDLDNNTLAIYKNGVSQGTITITDVEDNGTGSYYFALGENGTANSVTWEANCGNGYFGETAISSAGTNASGNGIFEFDCPTGFTALSTKGLNL
;
A
#
# COMPACT_ATOMS: atom_id res chain seq x y z
N SER A 1 25.31 5.32 18.28
CA SER A 1 24.55 4.44 17.36
C SER A 1 24.50 5.12 16.01
N GLY A 2 25.29 4.66 15.06
CA GLY A 2 25.23 5.13 13.69
C GLY A 2 23.89 4.70 13.08
N GLY A 3 23.10 5.64 12.61
CA GLY A 3 21.92 5.32 11.84
C GLY A 3 22.33 4.52 10.60
N SER A 4 21.59 3.46 10.30
CA SER A 4 21.78 2.70 9.07
C SER A 4 21.51 3.61 7.88
N VAL A 5 22.47 3.78 6.99
CA VAL A 5 22.28 4.51 5.74
C VAL A 5 21.59 3.55 4.78
N ILE A 6 20.34 3.83 4.45
CA ILE A 6 19.57 3.01 3.51
C ILE A 6 19.89 3.51 2.10
N ALA A 7 20.36 2.60 1.24
CA ALA A 7 20.45 2.89 -0.17
C ALA A 7 19.03 3.07 -0.76
N THR A 8 18.89 4.01 -1.68
CA THR A 8 17.61 4.32 -2.32
C THR A 8 17.86 4.82 -3.75
N GLN A 9 16.85 4.70 -4.61
CA GLN A 9 16.85 5.32 -5.94
C GLN A 9 16.41 6.80 -5.91
N ASP A 10 16.08 7.33 -4.74
CA ASP A 10 15.74 8.74 -4.58
C ASP A 10 16.93 9.65 -4.98
N ASN A 11 16.62 10.71 -5.68
CA ASN A 11 17.57 11.74 -6.10
C ASN A 11 16.86 13.10 -6.15
N PRO A 12 17.60 14.23 -6.32
CA PRO A 12 16.97 15.56 -6.30
C PRO A 12 15.84 15.78 -7.30
N SER A 13 15.81 15.04 -8.42
CA SER A 13 14.79 15.16 -9.46
C SER A 13 13.69 14.10 -9.39
N ASN A 14 13.85 13.08 -8.56
CA ASN A 14 12.87 12.03 -8.42
C ASN A 14 12.89 11.41 -7.01
N ASN A 15 11.88 11.74 -6.21
CA ASN A 15 11.68 11.20 -4.86
C ASN A 15 10.46 10.30 -4.86
N PHE A 16 10.63 9.09 -4.38
CA PHE A 16 9.53 8.10 -4.28
C PHE A 16 8.72 8.33 -3.02
N SER A 17 7.42 8.07 -3.11
CA SER A 17 6.54 8.10 -1.94
C SER A 17 7.01 7.12 -0.87
N ARG A 18 6.75 7.46 0.37
CA ARG A 18 6.95 6.64 1.57
C ARG A 18 5.65 6.59 2.35
N MET A 19 5.62 5.83 3.43
CA MET A 19 4.47 5.87 4.31
C MET A 19 4.52 7.09 5.22
N ASN A 20 3.37 7.71 5.46
CA ASN A 20 3.30 9.00 6.15
C ASN A 20 3.16 8.82 7.67
N ALA A 21 4.26 8.97 8.40
CA ALA A 21 4.28 8.88 9.85
C ALA A 21 3.48 9.97 10.57
N LEU A 22 3.05 11.02 9.87
CA LEU A 22 2.24 12.10 10.44
C LEU A 22 0.73 11.90 10.23
N ASN A 23 0.35 10.93 9.39
CA ASN A 23 -1.05 10.62 9.09
C ASN A 23 -1.30 9.14 9.38
N THR A 24 -1.47 8.82 10.65
CA THR A 24 -1.71 7.47 11.15
C THR A 24 -3.05 7.41 11.86
N SER A 25 -3.81 6.35 11.67
CA SER A 25 -4.91 6.05 12.57
C SER A 25 -4.32 5.51 13.89
N ASN A 26 -4.86 5.94 15.01
CA ASN A 26 -4.60 5.40 16.35
C ASN A 26 -3.16 5.36 16.90
N ASN A 27 -2.22 6.12 16.40
CA ASN A 27 -0.91 6.37 17.02
C ASN A 27 -0.06 5.15 17.42
N SER A 28 -0.35 3.95 16.94
CA SER A 28 0.36 2.73 17.35
C SER A 28 1.39 2.25 16.33
N ALA A 29 1.48 2.88 15.15
CA ALA A 29 2.43 2.45 14.12
C ALA A 29 3.86 2.91 14.44
N VAL A 30 4.82 2.02 14.30
CA VAL A 30 6.25 2.31 14.37
C VAL A 30 6.82 2.32 12.96
N PHE A 31 7.40 3.44 12.56
CA PHE A 31 8.02 3.63 11.27
C PHE A 31 9.54 3.48 11.38
N SER A 32 10.15 2.85 10.42
CA SER A 32 11.59 2.69 10.31
C SER A 32 12.04 2.65 8.85
N LEU A 33 13.34 2.57 8.62
CA LEU A 33 13.93 2.46 7.29
C LEU A 33 13.46 3.58 6.33
N GLY A 34 13.49 4.82 6.83
CA GLY A 34 13.03 5.99 6.08
C GLY A 34 11.52 5.92 5.76
N ASN A 35 10.72 5.37 6.67
CA ASN A 35 9.29 5.15 6.55
C ASN A 35 8.88 4.19 5.41
N SER A 36 9.77 3.31 4.96
CA SER A 36 9.42 2.21 4.08
C SER A 36 8.96 0.97 4.83
N ARG A 37 9.32 0.81 6.12
CA ARG A 37 8.85 -0.25 7.00
C ARG A 37 7.90 0.31 8.05
N ILE A 38 6.77 -0.36 8.23
CA ILE A 38 5.75 -0.04 9.21
C ILE A 38 5.47 -1.28 10.04
N VAL A 39 5.48 -1.12 11.36
CA VAL A 39 4.90 -2.11 12.27
C VAL A 39 3.67 -1.48 12.88
N THR A 40 2.51 -2.07 12.63
CA THR A 40 1.27 -1.66 13.28
C THR A 40 1.13 -2.44 14.58
N TYR A 41 0.85 -1.73 15.66
CA TYR A 41 0.46 -2.33 16.93
C TYR A 41 -0.90 -1.81 17.27
N SER A 42 -1.87 -2.66 17.40
CA SER A 42 -3.18 -2.13 17.72
C SER A 42 -3.97 -3.04 18.65
N SER A 43 -4.53 -2.45 19.67
CA SER A 43 -5.76 -2.94 20.28
C SER A 43 -6.99 -2.55 19.45
N LEU A 44 -6.77 -1.84 18.33
CA LEU A 44 -7.78 -1.21 17.49
C LEU A 44 -7.29 -1.29 16.04
N GLU A 45 -8.17 -1.65 15.14
CA GLU A 45 -7.94 -1.68 13.69
C GLU A 45 -7.32 -0.37 13.18
N ALA A 46 -6.25 -0.46 12.38
CA ALA A 46 -5.48 0.71 11.95
C ALA A 46 -4.92 0.57 10.54
N TYR A 47 -4.78 1.69 9.85
CA TYR A 47 -4.02 1.77 8.60
C TYR A 47 -3.23 3.08 8.50
N ASN A 48 -2.25 3.08 7.61
CA ASN A 48 -1.37 4.21 7.35
C ASN A 48 -1.35 4.47 5.85
N VAL A 49 -1.21 5.72 5.45
CA VAL A 49 -1.25 6.12 4.05
C VAL A 49 0.11 6.58 3.53
N SER A 50 0.26 6.59 2.21
CA SER A 50 1.44 7.12 1.52
C SER A 50 1.61 8.63 1.72
N THR A 51 2.84 9.15 1.51
CA THR A 51 3.12 10.58 1.64
C THR A 51 2.56 11.40 0.49
N PHE A 52 2.41 10.81 -0.70
CA PHE A 52 1.87 11.50 -1.87
C PHE A 52 0.42 11.09 -2.10
N ALA A 53 -0.41 12.12 -2.37
CA ALA A 53 -1.77 11.98 -2.85
C ALA A 53 -1.79 11.82 -4.37
N MET A 54 -2.80 11.10 -4.85
CA MET A 54 -3.04 10.88 -6.28
C MET A 54 -4.45 11.39 -6.62
N SER A 55 -4.55 12.32 -7.57
CA SER A 55 -5.83 12.88 -8.02
C SER A 55 -6.16 12.56 -9.47
N LYS A 56 -5.21 12.02 -10.23
CA LYS A 56 -5.35 11.60 -11.63
C LYS A 56 -4.16 10.72 -12.02
N GLY A 57 -4.26 10.02 -13.17
CA GLY A 57 -3.18 9.20 -13.70
C GLY A 57 -3.15 7.77 -13.13
N LYS A 58 -2.08 7.03 -13.42
CA LYS A 58 -1.96 5.60 -13.16
C LYS A 58 -0.69 5.28 -12.39
N TYR A 59 -0.84 4.75 -11.19
CA TYR A 59 0.27 4.51 -10.27
C TYR A 59 0.34 3.06 -9.82
N TYR A 60 1.58 2.59 -9.65
CA TYR A 60 1.88 1.26 -9.15
C TYR A 60 2.76 1.32 -7.91
N MET A 61 2.50 0.45 -6.95
CA MET A 61 3.35 0.16 -5.81
C MET A 61 3.31 -1.32 -5.47
N GLU A 62 4.32 -1.77 -4.75
CA GLU A 62 4.35 -3.08 -4.11
C GLU A 62 4.53 -2.93 -2.60
N ALA A 63 3.95 -3.87 -1.84
CA ALA A 63 4.26 -4.01 -0.43
C ALA A 63 4.42 -5.49 -0.07
N LYS A 64 5.46 -5.77 0.71
CA LYS A 64 5.75 -7.10 1.23
C LYS A 64 5.14 -7.25 2.62
N ALA A 65 4.36 -8.31 2.81
CA ALA A 65 3.92 -8.76 4.11
C ALA A 65 5.11 -9.45 4.80
N VAL A 66 5.65 -8.86 5.88
CA VAL A 66 6.92 -9.31 6.47
C VAL A 66 6.70 -10.22 7.64
N GLU A 67 5.81 -9.84 8.55
CA GLU A 67 5.58 -10.53 9.82
C GLU A 67 4.20 -10.20 10.38
N HIS A 68 3.61 -11.14 11.09
CA HIS A 68 2.42 -10.96 11.89
C HIS A 68 2.48 -11.83 13.15
N ASP A 69 1.74 -11.47 14.17
CA ASP A 69 1.61 -12.23 15.41
C ASP A 69 0.24 -12.88 15.59
N ALA A 70 -0.59 -12.88 14.54
CA ALA A 70 -1.91 -13.49 14.57
C ALA A 70 -1.85 -15.01 14.73
N ALA A 71 -2.66 -15.55 15.66
CA ALA A 71 -2.74 -16.97 15.92
C ALA A 71 -3.34 -17.79 14.76
N SER A 72 -4.05 -17.14 13.83
CA SER A 72 -4.64 -17.77 12.64
C SER A 72 -3.62 -18.28 11.61
N GLY A 73 -2.36 -17.82 11.70
CA GLY A 73 -1.31 -18.18 10.74
C GLY A 73 -1.37 -17.48 9.39
N LEU A 74 -2.44 -16.73 9.08
CA LEU A 74 -2.58 -15.96 7.84
C LEU A 74 -2.24 -14.49 8.02
N GLY A 75 -2.22 -14.01 9.27
CA GLY A 75 -2.07 -12.59 9.57
C GLY A 75 -3.35 -11.81 9.28
N ASN A 76 -3.39 -10.60 9.75
CA ASN A 76 -4.50 -9.68 9.50
C ASN A 76 -4.01 -8.51 8.64
N PHE A 77 -3.26 -8.80 7.59
CA PHE A 77 -2.77 -7.78 6.68
C PHE A 77 -3.90 -7.17 5.86
N HIS A 78 -3.96 -5.85 5.81
CA HIS A 78 -4.80 -5.10 4.90
C HIS A 78 -3.98 -4.16 4.03
N ILE A 79 -4.23 -4.19 2.72
CA ILE A 79 -3.57 -3.31 1.75
C ILE A 79 -4.57 -2.78 0.75
N GLY A 80 -4.43 -1.52 0.34
CA GLY A 80 -5.31 -0.93 -0.64
C GLY A 80 -5.15 0.58 -0.78
N ILE A 81 -6.28 1.29 -0.85
CA ILE A 81 -6.32 2.74 -1.00
C ILE A 81 -7.30 3.37 -0.01
N ALA A 82 -7.04 4.62 0.35
CA ALA A 82 -7.92 5.43 1.17
C ALA A 82 -7.91 6.89 0.72
N GLU A 83 -9.01 7.60 0.99
CA GLU A 83 -9.06 9.05 0.91
C GLU A 83 -8.15 9.70 1.96
N ARG A 84 -7.94 11.02 1.87
CA ARG A 84 -6.98 11.80 2.67
C ARG A 84 -7.05 11.60 4.18
N GLU A 85 -8.22 11.35 4.73
CA GLU A 85 -8.38 11.33 6.18
C GLU A 85 -8.40 9.90 6.72
N CYS A 86 -7.25 9.44 7.20
CA CYS A 86 -7.27 8.43 8.24
C CYS A 86 -7.99 9.02 9.43
N LYS A 87 -9.25 8.70 9.62
CA LYS A 87 -9.97 9.11 10.81
C LYS A 87 -9.28 8.48 12.01
N LYS A 88 -9.04 9.27 13.04
CA LYS A 88 -8.37 8.85 14.28
C LYS A 88 -9.16 7.83 15.09
N GLU A 89 -10.31 7.41 14.62
CA GLU A 89 -11.23 6.54 15.30
C GLU A 89 -11.21 5.18 14.63
N ASP A 90 -10.85 4.14 15.36
CA ASP A 90 -11.11 2.72 15.13
C ASP A 90 -11.59 2.35 13.73
N GLN A 91 -10.71 2.38 12.73
CA GLN A 91 -11.15 2.12 11.38
C GLN A 91 -10.17 1.22 10.62
N VAL A 92 -10.61 0.03 10.35
CA VAL A 92 -9.99 -0.83 9.35
C VAL A 92 -10.06 -0.16 7.97
N LEU A 93 -9.04 -0.40 7.17
CA LEU A 93 -9.01 0.02 5.76
C LEU A 93 -10.19 -0.60 5.00
N GLY A 94 -11.00 0.22 4.36
CA GLY A 94 -12.21 -0.21 3.66
C GLY A 94 -13.50 0.02 4.44
N LYS A 95 -13.47 0.56 5.65
CA LYS A 95 -14.68 0.85 6.43
C LYS A 95 -15.49 2.02 5.85
N SER A 96 -14.84 3.01 5.28
CA SER A 96 -15.51 4.13 4.60
C SER A 96 -15.88 3.79 3.16
N ASP A 97 -16.80 4.57 2.59
CA ASP A 97 -17.23 4.45 1.19
C ASP A 97 -16.10 4.75 0.19
N TYR A 98 -15.04 5.43 0.66
CA TYR A 98 -13.93 5.90 -0.15
C TYR A 98 -12.60 5.25 0.25
N SER A 99 -12.66 4.05 0.81
CA SER A 99 -11.48 3.22 1.06
C SER A 99 -11.75 1.78 0.67
N TRP A 100 -10.72 1.09 0.20
CA TRP A 100 -10.76 -0.32 -0.21
C TRP A 100 -9.55 -1.03 0.39
N GLY A 101 -9.82 -2.10 1.10
CA GLY A 101 -8.78 -2.92 1.73
C GLY A 101 -8.86 -4.37 1.29
N TYR A 102 -7.79 -4.92 0.72
CA TYR A 102 -7.65 -6.34 0.41
C TYR A 102 -7.16 -7.09 1.64
N ASN A 103 -7.95 -8.05 2.09
CA ASN A 103 -7.75 -8.80 3.32
C ASN A 103 -6.95 -10.08 3.06
N SER A 104 -5.91 -10.32 3.85
CA SER A 104 -5.07 -11.51 3.75
C SER A 104 -5.77 -12.79 4.16
N GLU A 105 -6.64 -12.73 5.15
CA GLU A 105 -7.16 -13.89 5.85
C GLU A 105 -8.13 -14.72 5.00
N ASP A 106 -8.94 -14.06 4.19
CA ASP A 106 -9.98 -14.69 3.39
C ASP A 106 -9.98 -14.31 1.91
N GLY A 107 -9.05 -13.42 1.48
CA GLY A 107 -8.95 -12.96 0.10
C GLY A 107 -10.10 -12.09 -0.37
N THR A 108 -10.88 -11.53 0.56
CA THR A 108 -11.92 -10.54 0.24
C THR A 108 -11.33 -9.14 0.06
N TYR A 109 -12.05 -8.24 -0.61
CA TYR A 109 -11.85 -6.82 -0.35
C TYR A 109 -12.96 -6.26 0.52
N PHE A 110 -12.63 -5.28 1.33
CA PHE A 110 -13.51 -4.59 2.25
C PHE A 110 -13.73 -3.15 1.78
N ASN A 111 -15.00 -2.75 1.67
CA ASN A 111 -15.42 -1.38 1.31
C ASN A 111 -16.81 -1.11 1.88
N SER A 112 -17.08 0.10 2.34
CA SER A 112 -18.39 0.51 2.89
C SER A 112 -18.91 -0.47 3.95
N SER A 113 -18.02 -0.96 4.81
CA SER A 113 -18.34 -1.98 5.83
C SER A 113 -18.83 -3.34 5.28
N ASN A 114 -18.56 -3.63 4.01
CA ASN A 114 -18.93 -4.90 3.36
C ASN A 114 -17.70 -5.65 2.86
N TYR A 115 -17.66 -6.96 3.09
CA TYR A 115 -16.67 -7.87 2.54
C TYR A 115 -17.19 -8.47 1.23
N THR A 116 -16.37 -8.46 0.19
CA THR A 116 -16.68 -9.04 -1.12
C THR A 116 -15.60 -10.04 -1.51
N SER A 117 -15.98 -11.26 -1.90
CA SER A 117 -15.05 -12.27 -2.41
C SER A 117 -14.29 -11.74 -3.62
N PHE A 118 -12.96 -11.90 -3.64
CA PHE A 118 -12.16 -11.26 -4.66
C PHE A 118 -10.98 -12.10 -5.17
N GLY A 119 -10.00 -12.37 -4.33
CA GLY A 119 -8.76 -13.03 -4.71
C GLY A 119 -8.35 -14.14 -3.74
N ASN A 120 -7.08 -14.51 -3.78
CA ASN A 120 -6.53 -15.53 -2.90
C ASN A 120 -6.10 -14.93 -1.55
N THR A 121 -6.09 -15.74 -0.50
CA THR A 121 -5.43 -15.41 0.77
C THR A 121 -3.94 -15.13 0.56
N TYR A 122 -3.35 -14.35 1.44
CA TYR A 122 -1.91 -14.10 1.44
C TYR A 122 -1.35 -14.03 2.86
N THR A 123 -0.05 -14.17 3.02
CA THR A 123 0.60 -14.23 4.35
C THR A 123 2.03 -13.69 4.28
N THR A 124 2.76 -13.84 5.37
CA THR A 124 4.18 -13.51 5.49
C THR A 124 4.99 -14.04 4.31
N GLY A 125 5.79 -13.17 3.71
CA GLY A 125 6.60 -13.42 2.53
C GLY A 125 5.95 -13.03 1.22
N ASP A 126 4.61 -12.95 1.14
CA ASP A 126 3.91 -12.54 -0.08
C ASP A 126 4.10 -11.05 -0.37
N ILE A 127 4.18 -10.72 -1.64
CA ILE A 127 4.27 -9.34 -2.15
C ILE A 127 2.97 -9.02 -2.87
N ILE A 128 2.33 -7.94 -2.44
CA ILE A 128 1.08 -7.46 -3.03
C ILE A 128 1.36 -6.20 -3.84
N GLY A 129 1.02 -6.24 -5.13
CA GLY A 129 1.07 -5.11 -6.04
C GLY A 129 -0.29 -4.42 -6.14
N LEU A 130 -0.28 -3.09 -6.11
CA LEU A 130 -1.45 -2.24 -6.32
C LEU A 130 -1.25 -1.39 -7.57
N ALA A 131 -2.16 -1.51 -8.54
CA ALA A 131 -2.20 -0.69 -9.73
C ALA A 131 -3.47 0.18 -9.71
N LEU A 132 -3.32 1.43 -9.31
CA LEU A 132 -4.41 2.41 -9.20
C LEU A 132 -4.50 3.23 -10.49
N ASP A 133 -5.64 3.13 -11.17
CA ASP A 133 -5.97 3.88 -12.39
C ASP A 133 -7.10 4.87 -12.08
N LEU A 134 -6.73 6.12 -11.88
CA LEU A 134 -7.68 7.19 -11.57
C LEU A 134 -8.34 7.77 -12.82
N ASP A 135 -7.81 7.47 -14.00
CA ASP A 135 -8.44 7.90 -15.25
C ASP A 135 -9.63 7.01 -15.62
N ASN A 136 -9.65 5.77 -15.10
CA ASN A 136 -10.73 4.79 -15.30
C ASN A 136 -11.40 4.35 -14.00
N ASN A 137 -11.04 4.95 -12.87
CA ASN A 137 -11.60 4.64 -11.54
C ASN A 137 -11.51 3.16 -11.18
N THR A 138 -10.29 2.58 -11.31
CA THR A 138 -10.06 1.16 -11.00
C THR A 138 -8.83 0.93 -10.14
N LEU A 139 -8.89 -0.11 -9.30
CA LEU A 139 -7.78 -0.63 -8.54
C LEU A 139 -7.58 -2.11 -8.89
N ALA A 140 -6.52 -2.43 -9.61
CA ALA A 140 -6.11 -3.82 -9.85
C ALA A 140 -5.12 -4.26 -8.76
N ILE A 141 -5.28 -5.51 -8.29
CA ILE A 141 -4.46 -6.09 -7.23
C ILE A 141 -3.74 -7.32 -7.76
N TYR A 142 -2.48 -7.45 -7.39
CA TYR A 142 -1.60 -8.56 -7.77
C TYR A 142 -1.04 -9.22 -6.51
N LYS A 143 -0.97 -10.54 -6.50
CA LYS A 143 -0.24 -11.32 -5.49
C LYS A 143 0.94 -12.00 -6.16
N ASN A 144 2.15 -11.68 -5.73
CA ASN A 144 3.39 -12.24 -6.31
C ASN A 144 3.41 -12.13 -7.85
N GLY A 145 3.03 -10.97 -8.39
CA GLY A 145 2.94 -10.70 -9.82
C GLY A 145 1.71 -11.28 -10.53
N VAL A 146 0.88 -12.07 -9.86
CA VAL A 146 -0.32 -12.69 -10.44
C VAL A 146 -1.55 -11.86 -10.13
N SER A 147 -2.30 -11.45 -11.14
CA SER A 147 -3.54 -10.67 -10.98
C SER A 147 -4.56 -11.42 -10.11
N GLN A 148 -5.12 -10.71 -9.14
CA GLN A 148 -6.22 -11.18 -8.32
C GLN A 148 -7.58 -10.66 -8.83
N GLY A 149 -7.57 -9.61 -9.63
CA GLY A 149 -8.75 -8.96 -10.18
C GLY A 149 -8.65 -7.44 -10.15
N THR A 150 -9.73 -6.79 -10.54
CA THR A 150 -9.84 -5.34 -10.59
C THR A 150 -11.13 -4.89 -9.89
N ILE A 151 -11.01 -3.91 -9.03
CA ILE A 151 -12.10 -3.29 -8.27
C ILE A 151 -12.44 -1.97 -8.96
N THR A 152 -13.74 -1.67 -9.17
CA THR A 152 -14.19 -0.32 -9.50
C THR A 152 -14.26 0.50 -8.23
N ILE A 153 -13.65 1.67 -8.24
CA ILE A 153 -13.61 2.59 -7.12
C ILE A 153 -14.43 3.84 -7.41
N THR A 154 -14.77 4.61 -6.38
CA THR A 154 -15.44 5.90 -6.53
C THR A 154 -14.49 6.90 -7.18
N ASP A 155 -15.02 7.74 -8.07
CA ASP A 155 -14.27 8.82 -8.70
C ASP A 155 -13.68 9.78 -7.65
N VAL A 156 -12.49 10.30 -7.92
CA VAL A 156 -11.83 11.28 -7.04
C VAL A 156 -12.65 12.55 -6.86
N GLU A 157 -13.42 12.94 -7.86
CA GLU A 157 -14.31 14.11 -7.79
C GLU A 157 -15.46 13.89 -6.81
N ASP A 158 -15.89 12.65 -6.63
CA ASP A 158 -17.01 12.25 -5.78
C ASP A 158 -16.58 11.83 -4.36
N ASN A 159 -15.30 11.64 -4.10
CA ASN A 159 -14.82 11.14 -2.80
C ASN A 159 -14.68 12.22 -1.71
N GLY A 160 -15.04 13.46 -2.01
CA GLY A 160 -15.07 14.58 -1.06
C GLY A 160 -13.70 15.19 -0.73
N THR A 161 -12.60 14.56 -1.12
CA THR A 161 -11.22 15.03 -0.85
C THR A 161 -10.43 15.31 -2.12
N GLY A 162 -10.86 14.82 -3.26
CA GLY A 162 -10.21 14.98 -4.57
C GLY A 162 -8.91 14.18 -4.70
N SER A 163 -8.71 13.15 -3.88
CA SER A 163 -7.49 12.35 -3.94
C SER A 163 -7.62 11.00 -3.26
N TYR A 164 -6.73 10.07 -3.64
CA TYR A 164 -6.47 8.81 -2.96
C TYR A 164 -5.00 8.68 -2.57
N TYR A 165 -4.75 7.82 -1.62
CA TYR A 165 -3.43 7.40 -1.15
C TYR A 165 -3.36 5.89 -1.17
N PHE A 166 -2.19 5.32 -1.42
CA PHE A 166 -1.94 3.92 -1.07
C PHE A 166 -1.97 3.76 0.44
N ALA A 167 -2.52 2.65 0.90
CA ALA A 167 -2.74 2.41 2.33
C ALA A 167 -2.30 1.00 2.73
N LEU A 168 -1.65 0.90 3.88
CA LEU A 168 -1.21 -0.34 4.52
C LEU A 168 -1.73 -0.37 5.94
N GLY A 169 -2.30 -1.49 6.34
CA GLY A 169 -2.90 -1.62 7.65
C GLY A 169 -3.02 -3.06 8.12
N GLU A 170 -3.85 -3.22 9.12
CA GLU A 170 -4.23 -4.48 9.72
C GLU A 170 -5.74 -4.53 9.94
N ASN A 171 -6.28 -5.74 10.05
CA ASN A 171 -7.68 -6.00 10.35
C ASN A 171 -7.78 -6.96 11.53
N GLY A 172 -7.49 -6.49 12.71
CA GLY A 172 -7.59 -7.32 13.89
C GLY A 172 -7.28 -6.58 15.18
N THR A 173 -8.00 -6.95 16.22
CA THR A 173 -7.75 -6.43 17.55
C THR A 173 -6.64 -7.23 18.22
N ALA A 174 -5.65 -6.53 18.80
CA ALA A 174 -4.53 -7.09 19.55
C ALA A 174 -3.51 -7.90 18.74
N ASN A 175 -3.43 -7.69 17.43
CA ASN A 175 -2.40 -8.27 16.58
C ASN A 175 -1.45 -7.17 16.05
N SER A 176 -0.26 -7.55 15.64
CA SER A 176 0.64 -6.69 14.91
C SER A 176 0.93 -7.24 13.52
N VAL A 177 1.12 -6.35 12.56
CA VAL A 177 1.62 -6.70 11.25
C VAL A 177 2.79 -5.79 10.87
N THR A 178 3.74 -6.35 10.14
CA THR A 178 4.87 -5.62 9.59
C THR A 178 4.76 -5.59 8.07
N TRP A 179 4.75 -4.39 7.51
CA TRP A 179 4.80 -4.13 6.08
C TRP A 179 6.12 -3.48 5.65
N GLU A 180 6.60 -3.82 4.47
CA GLU A 180 7.66 -3.09 3.78
C GLU A 180 7.16 -2.61 2.42
N ALA A 181 7.09 -1.27 2.25
CA ALA A 181 6.56 -0.62 1.05
C ALA A 181 7.66 -0.29 0.04
N ASN A 182 7.41 -0.60 -1.23
CA ASN A 182 8.18 -0.19 -2.39
C ASN A 182 7.29 0.62 -3.33
N CYS A 183 7.36 1.94 -3.27
CA CYS A 183 6.69 2.83 -4.22
C CYS A 183 7.54 3.09 -5.48
N GLY A 184 8.55 2.26 -5.75
CA GLY A 184 9.48 2.36 -6.87
C GLY A 184 10.93 2.63 -6.46
N ASN A 185 11.24 2.75 -5.17
CA ASN A 185 12.59 3.00 -4.68
C ASN A 185 13.54 1.80 -4.79
N GLY A 186 13.05 0.62 -5.22
CA GLY A 186 13.86 -0.56 -5.48
C GLY A 186 14.26 -1.38 -4.26
N TYR A 187 13.55 -1.22 -3.13
CA TYR A 187 13.84 -1.93 -1.88
C TYR A 187 12.57 -2.34 -1.15
N PHE A 188 12.60 -3.51 -0.53
CA PHE A 188 11.75 -3.87 0.58
C PHE A 188 12.58 -3.75 1.85
N GLY A 189 12.29 -2.77 2.70
CA GLY A 189 13.11 -2.46 3.85
C GLY A 189 14.56 -2.14 3.47
N GLU A 190 15.49 -3.00 3.91
CA GLU A 190 16.92 -2.93 3.56
C GLU A 190 17.31 -3.85 2.39
N THR A 191 16.39 -4.70 1.93
CA THR A 191 16.65 -5.68 0.88
C THR A 191 16.41 -5.06 -0.49
N ALA A 192 17.48 -4.92 -1.27
CA ALA A 192 17.38 -4.48 -2.66
C ALA A 192 16.68 -5.53 -3.51
N ILE A 193 15.88 -5.08 -4.46
CA ILE A 193 15.32 -5.93 -5.50
C ILE A 193 16.47 -6.42 -6.39
N SER A 194 16.63 -7.73 -6.49
CA SER A 194 17.76 -8.35 -7.18
C SER A 194 17.48 -8.67 -8.64
N SER A 195 16.22 -8.85 -9.00
CA SER A 195 15.77 -9.16 -10.37
C SER A 195 14.46 -8.42 -10.63
N ALA A 196 14.59 -7.17 -11.01
CA ALA A 196 13.42 -6.32 -11.23
C ALA A 196 12.54 -6.82 -12.39
N GLY A 197 11.24 -6.75 -12.19
CA GLY A 197 10.25 -6.89 -13.23
C GLY A 197 10.35 -5.78 -14.28
N THR A 198 9.66 -5.94 -15.40
CA THR A 198 9.62 -4.93 -16.45
C THR A 198 8.83 -3.70 -16.02
N ASN A 199 9.28 -2.53 -16.42
CA ASN A 199 8.60 -1.26 -16.16
C ASN A 199 8.75 -0.32 -17.39
N ALA A 200 7.71 -0.29 -18.21
CA ALA A 200 7.70 0.48 -19.46
C ALA A 200 7.79 1.99 -19.22
N SER A 201 7.39 2.50 -18.06
CA SER A 201 7.52 3.93 -17.71
C SER A 201 8.97 4.36 -17.47
N GLY A 202 9.87 3.41 -17.19
CA GLY A 202 11.25 3.67 -16.78
C GLY A 202 11.39 4.45 -15.49
N ASN A 203 10.31 4.52 -14.69
CA ASN A 203 10.26 5.23 -13.42
C ASN A 203 9.96 4.24 -12.28
N GLY A 204 10.95 3.98 -11.44
CA GLY A 204 10.88 3.03 -10.33
C GLY A 204 11.36 1.62 -10.68
N ILE A 205 11.71 0.88 -9.63
CA ILE A 205 12.16 -0.51 -9.66
C ILE A 205 11.25 -1.33 -8.76
N PHE A 206 10.65 -2.37 -9.31
CA PHE A 206 9.69 -3.25 -8.66
C PHE A 206 10.13 -4.71 -8.78
N GLU A 207 9.70 -5.57 -7.86
CA GLU A 207 9.99 -7.00 -7.90
C GLU A 207 9.30 -7.68 -9.08
N PHE A 208 8.05 -7.28 -9.37
CA PHE A 208 7.25 -7.83 -10.46
C PHE A 208 7.03 -6.79 -11.56
N ASP A 209 6.46 -7.24 -12.68
CA ASP A 209 6.16 -6.37 -13.81
C ASP A 209 5.18 -5.25 -13.42
N CYS A 210 5.60 -4.01 -13.58
CA CYS A 210 4.72 -2.86 -13.48
C CYS A 210 3.76 -2.88 -14.70
N PRO A 211 2.45 -2.87 -14.50
CA PRO A 211 1.50 -2.91 -15.61
C PRO A 211 1.74 -1.77 -16.61
N THR A 212 1.58 -2.06 -17.90
CA THR A 212 1.78 -1.07 -18.96
C THR A 212 0.88 0.15 -18.76
N GLY A 213 1.46 1.34 -18.85
CA GLY A 213 0.77 2.61 -18.64
C GLY A 213 0.79 3.12 -17.20
N PHE A 214 1.27 2.31 -16.25
CA PHE A 214 1.45 2.73 -14.86
C PHE A 214 2.88 3.21 -14.61
N THR A 215 3.04 4.03 -13.57
CA THR A 215 4.33 4.56 -13.13
C THR A 215 4.45 4.46 -11.61
N ALA A 216 5.66 4.55 -11.09
CA ALA A 216 5.91 4.66 -9.65
C ALA A 216 5.27 5.93 -9.07
N LEU A 217 4.76 5.83 -7.85
CA LEU A 217 4.30 7.00 -7.10
C LEU A 217 5.52 7.79 -6.60
N SER A 218 5.89 8.82 -7.36
CA SER A 218 7.06 9.66 -7.12
C SER A 218 6.84 11.08 -7.64
N THR A 219 7.74 12.00 -7.29
CA THR A 219 7.68 13.38 -7.82
C THR A 219 7.77 13.42 -9.34
N LYS A 220 8.53 12.51 -9.97
CA LYS A 220 8.56 12.37 -11.44
C LYS A 220 7.25 11.77 -11.94
N GLY A 221 6.74 10.72 -11.30
CA GLY A 221 5.49 10.04 -11.69
C GLY A 221 4.27 10.93 -11.63
N LEU A 222 4.20 11.85 -10.66
CA LEU A 222 3.10 12.82 -10.53
C LEU A 222 3.09 13.90 -11.65
N ASN A 223 4.15 14.00 -12.44
CA ASN A 223 4.31 14.97 -13.53
C ASN A 223 4.30 14.31 -14.92
N LEU A 224 3.95 13.03 -15.04
CA LEU A 224 3.84 12.31 -16.32
C LEU A 224 2.44 12.40 -16.93
#